data_128bd0dd7d254c496c65e92aceaffc4f
#
_entry.id   128bd0dd7d254c496c65e92aceaffc4f
#
_cell.length_a   1.000
_cell.length_b   1.000
_cell.length_c   1.000
_cell.angle_alpha   90.00
_cell.angle_beta   90.00
_cell.angle_gamma   90.00
#
_symmetry.space_group_name_H-M   'P 1'
#
loop_
_entity.id
_entity.type
_entity.pdbx_description
1 polymer ?
#
loop_
_entity_poly.entity_id
_entity_poly.type
_entity_poly.pdbx_seq_one_letter_code
_entity_poly.pdbx_strand_id
1 'polypeptide(L)'
;ANGGQDWYFMAYGHDYKQALKDYTLFAGKMPLPPRYAFGYWWSRYWLYSDKEFRNLIDNFNTYQIPLDVLVVDMDWHYTEKGKGGWTGWTWNRDLFPNPQGFLKYLKQNDLKITLNLHPADGVAAYEENYTEMAKDMGVDPETKKTIPWVNSDKKFIRSMFKNILGPMEKDGVDFWWLDWQQGMF
;
A
#
# COMPACT_ATOMS: atom_id res chain seq x y z
N ALA A 1 7.36 -18.34 -13.79
CA ALA A 1 8.12 -18.83 -12.63
C ALA A 1 7.76 -20.31 -12.43
N ASN A 2 8.74 -21.17 -12.42
CA ASN A 2 8.52 -22.55 -11.99
C ASN A 2 8.24 -22.46 -10.49
N GLY A 3 7.00 -22.77 -10.08
CA GLY A 3 6.61 -22.77 -8.68
C GLY A 3 7.48 -23.73 -7.89
N GLY A 4 8.41 -23.17 -7.12
CA GLY A 4 9.24 -23.87 -6.17
C GLY A 4 8.77 -23.56 -4.77
N GLN A 5 8.93 -24.49 -3.85
CA GLN A 5 8.73 -24.27 -2.42
C GLN A 5 10.06 -24.45 -1.72
N ASP A 6 10.47 -23.43 -0.95
CA ASP A 6 11.63 -23.53 -0.07
C ASP A 6 11.15 -23.83 1.35
N TRP A 7 11.64 -24.93 1.91
CA TRP A 7 11.30 -25.35 3.26
C TRP A 7 12.53 -25.28 4.16
N TYR A 8 12.39 -24.63 5.29
CA TYR A 8 13.41 -24.55 6.32
C TYR A 8 12.87 -25.21 7.59
N PHE A 9 13.52 -26.29 8.02
CA PHE A 9 13.16 -26.96 9.25
C PHE A 9 14.17 -26.61 10.34
N MET A 10 13.68 -26.01 11.43
CA MET A 10 14.47 -25.58 12.58
C MET A 10 13.93 -26.22 13.85
N ALA A 11 14.78 -26.98 14.58
CA ALA A 11 14.37 -27.69 15.78
C ALA A 11 15.30 -27.31 16.95
N TYR A 12 14.81 -26.45 17.85
CA TYR A 12 15.58 -25.90 18.99
C TYR A 12 14.97 -26.23 20.35
N GLY A 13 13.86 -26.98 20.39
CA GLY A 13 13.13 -27.21 21.64
C GLY A 13 12.76 -25.88 22.31
N HIS A 14 13.26 -25.66 23.53
CA HIS A 14 13.02 -24.41 24.27
C HIS A 14 14.16 -23.39 24.17
N ASP A 15 15.18 -23.63 23.32
CA ASP A 15 16.26 -22.66 23.11
C ASP A 15 15.86 -21.59 22.07
N TYR A 16 14.94 -20.73 22.46
CA TYR A 16 14.42 -19.66 21.60
C TYR A 16 15.49 -18.63 21.21
N LYS A 17 16.48 -18.40 22.08
CA LYS A 17 17.57 -17.44 21.77
C LYS A 17 18.45 -17.95 20.65
N GLN A 18 18.80 -19.24 20.68
CA GLN A 18 19.58 -19.85 19.61
C GLN A 18 18.76 -19.89 18.29
N ALA A 19 17.47 -20.22 18.36
CA ALA A 19 16.58 -20.18 17.21
C ALA A 19 16.57 -18.80 16.52
N LEU A 20 16.39 -17.74 17.30
CA LEU A 20 16.42 -16.36 16.78
C LEU A 20 17.78 -15.99 16.20
N LYS A 21 18.87 -16.36 16.87
CA LYS A 21 20.24 -16.12 16.40
C LYS A 21 20.48 -16.76 15.04
N ASP A 22 20.13 -18.03 14.89
CA ASP A 22 20.34 -18.78 13.65
C ASP A 22 19.41 -18.26 12.54
N TYR A 23 18.18 -17.91 12.89
CA TYR A 23 17.26 -17.25 11.94
C TYR A 23 17.88 -15.97 11.37
N THR A 24 18.52 -15.15 12.18
CA THR A 24 19.14 -13.90 11.68
C THR A 24 20.38 -14.13 10.81
N LEU A 25 21.03 -15.29 10.90
CA LEU A 25 22.15 -15.62 10.01
C LEU A 25 21.69 -15.82 8.57
N PHE A 26 20.51 -16.37 8.40
CA PHE A 26 19.97 -16.66 7.07
C PHE A 26 18.99 -15.59 6.56
N ALA A 27 18.14 -15.03 7.43
CA ALA A 27 17.17 -13.98 7.08
C ALA A 27 17.78 -12.55 7.10
N GLY A 28 18.98 -12.41 7.62
CA GLY A 28 19.62 -11.12 7.87
C GLY A 28 19.22 -10.49 9.20
N LYS A 29 19.94 -9.46 9.58
CA LYS A 29 19.68 -8.70 10.82
C LYS A 29 18.40 -7.88 10.65
N MET A 30 17.58 -7.85 11.69
CA MET A 30 16.40 -7.01 11.75
C MET A 30 16.80 -5.53 11.80
N PRO A 31 16.37 -4.69 10.85
CA PRO A 31 16.66 -3.26 10.90
C PRO A 31 15.93 -2.62 12.07
N LEU A 32 16.53 -1.57 12.64
CA LEU A 32 15.83 -0.76 13.64
C LEU A 32 14.69 0.01 12.97
N PRO A 33 13.43 -0.19 13.39
CA PRO A 33 12.31 0.55 12.83
C PRO A 33 12.43 2.05 13.14
N PRO A 34 11.86 2.92 12.29
CA PRO A 34 11.81 4.34 12.56
C PRO A 34 10.91 4.62 13.77
N ARG A 35 11.16 5.76 14.47
CA ARG A 35 10.48 6.10 15.72
C ARG A 35 8.95 6.12 15.60
N TYR A 36 8.42 6.67 14.51
CA TYR A 36 6.97 6.75 14.28
C TYR A 36 6.28 5.38 14.25
N ALA A 37 7.02 4.30 13.92
CA ALA A 37 6.46 2.95 13.90
C ALA A 37 6.01 2.47 15.29
N PHE A 38 6.55 3.07 16.36
CA PHE A 38 6.17 2.80 17.76
C PHE A 38 5.21 3.82 18.32
N GLY A 39 4.75 4.78 17.52
CA GLY A 39 3.80 5.80 17.89
C GLY A 39 2.35 5.35 17.75
N TYR A 40 1.44 6.31 17.77
CA TYR A 40 0.02 6.02 17.62
C TYR A 40 -0.39 6.04 16.15
N TRP A 41 -1.07 4.98 15.73
CA TRP A 41 -1.60 4.80 14.38
C TRP A 41 -3.12 4.88 14.42
N TRP A 42 -3.71 5.81 13.67
CA TRP A 42 -5.15 5.79 13.43
C TRP A 42 -5.44 4.91 12.22
N SER A 43 -6.17 3.83 12.43
CA SER A 43 -6.68 2.95 11.39
C SER A 43 -8.12 2.58 11.70
N ARG A 44 -9.00 2.74 10.72
CA ARG A 44 -10.40 2.35 10.83
C ARG A 44 -10.95 2.02 9.45
N TYR A 45 -11.57 0.85 9.32
CA TYR A 45 -12.39 0.54 8.16
C TYR A 45 -13.66 1.40 8.20
N TRP A 46 -13.66 2.47 7.44
CA TRP A 46 -14.73 3.45 7.36
C TRP A 46 -14.59 4.27 6.10
N LEU A 47 -15.72 4.65 5.49
CA LEU A 47 -15.75 5.50 4.30
C LEU A 47 -15.42 6.96 4.66
N TYR A 48 -14.14 7.26 4.81
CA TYR A 48 -13.68 8.61 5.08
C TYR A 48 -13.50 9.45 3.82
N SER A 49 -13.93 10.70 3.89
CA SER A 49 -13.54 11.75 2.95
C SER A 49 -12.31 12.53 3.45
N ASP A 50 -11.66 13.28 2.56
CA ASP A 50 -10.62 14.28 2.90
C ASP A 50 -11.08 15.18 4.06
N LYS A 51 -12.30 15.71 3.97
CA LYS A 51 -12.87 16.59 5.02
C LYS A 51 -12.98 15.89 6.38
N GLU A 52 -13.42 14.65 6.39
CA GLU A 52 -13.57 13.90 7.66
C GLU A 52 -12.23 13.55 8.27
N PHE A 53 -11.22 13.21 7.48
CA PHE A 53 -9.86 13.03 7.98
C PHE A 53 -9.27 14.32 8.54
N ARG A 54 -9.49 15.49 7.90
CA ARG A 54 -9.06 16.77 8.46
C ARG A 54 -9.72 17.05 9.80
N ASN A 55 -11.03 16.85 9.91
CA ASN A 55 -11.75 16.99 11.17
C ASN A 55 -11.23 16.02 12.25
N LEU A 56 -10.90 14.79 11.87
CA LEU A 56 -10.30 13.82 12.77
C LEU A 56 -8.97 14.33 13.34
N ILE A 57 -8.08 14.81 12.48
CA ILE A 57 -6.76 15.33 12.86
C ILE A 57 -6.91 16.58 13.75
N ASP A 58 -7.84 17.47 13.41
CA ASP A 58 -8.14 18.66 14.21
C ASP A 58 -8.63 18.26 15.62
N ASN A 59 -9.39 17.16 15.75
CA ASN A 59 -9.79 16.63 17.06
C ASN A 59 -8.58 16.10 17.84
N PHE A 60 -7.68 15.32 17.22
CA PHE A 60 -6.44 14.88 17.86
C PHE A 60 -5.62 16.05 18.38
N ASN A 61 -5.48 17.10 17.56
CA ASN A 61 -4.79 18.33 17.95
C ASN A 61 -5.50 19.07 19.10
N THR A 62 -6.82 19.22 19.02
CA THR A 62 -7.63 19.92 20.02
C THR A 62 -7.54 19.23 21.39
N TYR A 63 -7.60 17.92 21.41
CA TYR A 63 -7.51 17.12 22.64
C TYR A 63 -6.08 16.81 23.04
N GLN A 64 -5.08 17.30 22.31
CA GLN A 64 -3.65 17.08 22.56
C GLN A 64 -3.28 15.58 22.62
N ILE A 65 -3.95 14.77 21.81
CA ILE A 65 -3.65 13.34 21.66
C ILE A 65 -2.61 13.19 20.56
N PRO A 66 -1.44 12.58 20.83
CA PRO A 66 -0.43 12.38 19.79
C PRO A 66 -0.92 11.42 18.72
N LEU A 67 -0.63 11.73 17.47
CA LEU A 67 -0.88 10.89 16.30
C LEU A 67 0.36 10.89 15.43
N ASP A 68 0.88 9.71 15.09
CA ASP A 68 2.09 9.56 14.29
C ASP A 68 1.81 9.08 12.87
N VAL A 69 0.83 8.19 12.72
CA VAL A 69 0.53 7.55 11.44
C VAL A 69 -0.97 7.60 11.15
N LEU A 70 -1.31 8.08 9.97
CA LEU A 70 -2.66 7.96 9.41
C LEU A 70 -2.68 6.81 8.41
N VAL A 71 -3.52 5.81 8.69
CA VAL A 71 -3.86 4.75 7.75
C VAL A 71 -5.11 5.14 6.99
N VAL A 72 -5.00 5.24 5.66
CA VAL A 72 -6.14 5.47 4.77
C VAL A 72 -6.54 4.14 4.18
N ASP A 73 -7.69 3.63 4.62
CA ASP A 73 -8.20 2.32 4.24
C ASP A 73 -8.79 2.34 2.82
N MET A 74 -9.22 1.19 2.34
CA MET A 74 -9.50 0.84 0.95
C MET A 74 -10.34 1.86 0.15
N ASP A 75 -11.16 2.68 0.77
CA ASP A 75 -12.01 3.65 0.07
C ASP A 75 -11.26 4.88 -0.46
N TRP A 76 -9.94 4.97 -0.23
CA TRP A 76 -9.12 5.99 -0.87
C TRP A 76 -9.13 5.86 -2.41
N HIS A 77 -9.34 4.65 -2.92
CA HIS A 77 -9.55 4.33 -4.32
C HIS A 77 -11.00 3.95 -4.60
N TYR A 78 -11.37 3.85 -5.86
CA TYR A 78 -12.71 3.39 -6.22
C TYR A 78 -12.88 1.90 -5.90
N THR A 79 -13.91 1.57 -5.10
CA THR A 79 -14.25 0.20 -4.67
C THR A 79 -15.60 -0.27 -5.21
N GLU A 80 -16.40 0.63 -5.78
CA GLU A 80 -17.72 0.29 -6.29
C GLU A 80 -17.66 -0.42 -7.65
N LYS A 81 -18.54 -1.39 -7.85
CA LYS A 81 -18.74 -2.06 -9.15
C LYS A 81 -19.03 -1.02 -10.23
N GLY A 82 -18.24 -1.06 -11.31
CA GLY A 82 -18.36 -0.13 -12.45
C GLY A 82 -17.49 1.13 -12.35
N LYS A 83 -16.92 1.45 -11.18
CA LYS A 83 -15.97 2.55 -11.01
C LYS A 83 -14.57 2.09 -10.66
N GLY A 84 -14.29 0.81 -10.54
CA GLY A 84 -12.95 0.38 -10.26
C GLY A 84 -12.85 -1.03 -9.70
N GLY A 85 -13.70 -1.42 -8.82
CA GLY A 85 -13.58 -2.70 -8.14
C GLY A 85 -12.30 -2.77 -7.30
N TRP A 86 -11.70 -3.95 -7.19
CA TRP A 86 -10.61 -4.21 -6.28
C TRP A 86 -9.20 -3.92 -6.82
N THR A 87 -9.05 -3.46 -8.09
CA THR A 87 -7.72 -3.06 -8.60
C THR A 87 -7.34 -1.67 -8.08
N GLY A 88 -7.64 -1.14 -7.08
CA GLY A 88 -7.55 0.15 -6.45
C GLY A 88 -6.22 0.90 -6.56
N TRP A 89 -5.95 1.49 -7.71
CA TRP A 89 -4.76 2.29 -7.97
C TRP A 89 -5.07 3.75 -8.30
N THR A 90 -6.36 4.10 -8.40
CA THR A 90 -6.83 5.45 -8.75
C THR A 90 -7.56 6.07 -7.57
N TRP A 91 -7.17 7.28 -7.17
CA TRP A 91 -7.83 8.00 -6.10
C TRP A 91 -9.33 8.18 -6.36
N ASN A 92 -10.14 7.88 -5.37
CA ASN A 92 -11.56 8.19 -5.38
C ASN A 92 -11.78 9.71 -5.25
N ARG A 93 -11.98 10.38 -6.39
CA ARG A 93 -12.11 11.84 -6.45
C ARG A 93 -13.41 12.36 -5.81
N ASP A 94 -14.38 11.50 -5.58
CA ASP A 94 -15.61 11.85 -4.88
C ASP A 94 -15.33 12.08 -3.37
N LEU A 95 -14.41 11.31 -2.80
CA LEU A 95 -13.97 11.41 -1.40
C LEU A 95 -12.73 12.30 -1.24
N PHE A 96 -11.81 12.22 -2.18
CA PHE A 96 -10.54 12.95 -2.19
C PHE A 96 -10.40 13.76 -3.48
N PRO A 97 -11.12 14.90 -3.63
CA PRO A 97 -11.10 15.69 -4.87
C PRO A 97 -9.73 16.27 -5.20
N ASN A 98 -8.88 16.49 -4.19
CA ASN A 98 -7.51 16.96 -4.35
C ASN A 98 -6.54 16.12 -3.48
N PRO A 99 -6.12 14.93 -3.93
CA PRO A 99 -5.24 14.06 -3.15
C PRO A 99 -3.91 14.71 -2.77
N GLN A 100 -3.28 15.45 -3.68
CA GLN A 100 -2.01 16.13 -3.40
C GLN A 100 -2.18 17.18 -2.30
N GLY A 101 -3.29 17.93 -2.31
CA GLY A 101 -3.63 18.88 -1.25
C GLY A 101 -3.90 18.18 0.08
N PHE A 102 -4.53 17.03 0.06
CA PHE A 102 -4.74 16.18 1.25
C PHE A 102 -3.41 15.66 1.81
N LEU A 103 -2.58 15.04 0.99
CA LEU A 103 -1.28 14.52 1.40
C LEU A 103 -0.37 15.63 1.95
N LYS A 104 -0.37 16.81 1.31
CA LYS A 104 0.36 17.98 1.79
C LYS A 104 -0.12 18.43 3.18
N TYR A 105 -1.44 18.44 3.41
CA TYR A 105 -2.01 18.78 4.72
C TYR A 105 -1.56 17.78 5.80
N LEU A 106 -1.55 16.49 5.51
CA LEU A 106 -1.08 15.47 6.44
C LEU A 106 0.39 15.67 6.79
N LYS A 107 1.22 15.99 5.81
CA LYS A 107 2.65 16.31 6.03
C LYS A 107 2.86 17.55 6.88
N GLN A 108 2.01 18.58 6.73
CA GLN A 108 2.05 19.79 7.56
C GLN A 108 1.67 19.52 9.03
N ASN A 109 0.99 18.41 9.30
CA ASN A 109 0.69 17.91 10.64
C ASN A 109 1.67 16.84 11.12
N ASP A 110 2.84 16.72 10.49
CA ASP A 110 3.92 15.77 10.82
C ASP A 110 3.50 14.29 10.79
N LEU A 111 2.43 13.95 10.06
CA LEU A 111 1.92 12.59 9.96
C LEU A 111 2.65 11.77 8.90
N LYS A 112 2.85 10.50 9.20
CA LYS A 112 3.18 9.46 8.22
C LYS A 112 1.91 8.87 7.65
N ILE A 113 1.95 8.50 6.37
CA ILE A 113 0.77 8.13 5.60
C ILE A 113 0.98 6.79 4.94
N THR A 114 0.04 5.89 5.15
CA THR A 114 -0.04 4.62 4.41
C THR A 114 -1.41 4.45 3.78
N LEU A 115 -1.42 3.87 2.57
CA LEU A 115 -2.63 3.50 1.86
C LEU A 115 -2.78 1.99 1.86
N ASN A 116 -4.00 1.52 2.06
CA ASN A 116 -4.34 0.09 1.99
C ASN A 116 -4.36 -0.38 0.52
N LEU A 117 -3.79 -1.54 0.25
CA LEU A 117 -3.72 -2.16 -1.07
C LEU A 117 -4.28 -3.58 -1.06
N HIS A 118 -5.07 -3.91 -2.11
CA HIS A 118 -5.55 -5.25 -2.41
C HIS A 118 -5.12 -5.64 -3.84
N PRO A 119 -3.85 -5.99 -4.06
CA PRO A 119 -3.26 -6.02 -5.39
C PRO A 119 -3.58 -7.26 -6.23
N ALA A 120 -4.28 -8.27 -5.70
CA ALA A 120 -4.43 -9.58 -6.35
C ALA A 120 -5.07 -9.52 -7.74
N ASP A 121 -6.01 -8.60 -7.98
CA ASP A 121 -6.69 -8.44 -9.25
C ASP A 121 -5.85 -7.70 -10.32
N GLY A 122 -4.63 -7.31 -9.97
CA GLY A 122 -3.70 -6.65 -10.89
C GLY A 122 -4.07 -5.20 -11.19
N VAL A 123 -3.87 -4.76 -12.44
CA VAL A 123 -4.15 -3.38 -12.86
C VAL A 123 -5.13 -3.39 -14.04
N ALA A 124 -6.34 -2.93 -13.80
CA ALA A 124 -7.41 -2.90 -14.79
C ALA A 124 -7.34 -1.65 -15.68
N ALA A 125 -8.01 -1.72 -16.84
CA ALA A 125 -7.94 -0.70 -17.86
C ALA A 125 -8.56 0.66 -17.48
N TYR A 126 -9.34 0.72 -16.40
CA TYR A 126 -9.92 1.95 -15.90
C TYR A 126 -9.00 2.73 -14.97
N GLU A 127 -7.87 2.16 -14.56
CA GLU A 127 -6.90 2.85 -13.71
C GLU A 127 -6.20 3.98 -14.46
N GLU A 128 -6.01 5.14 -13.81
CA GLU A 128 -5.42 6.33 -14.45
C GLU A 128 -4.07 6.05 -15.13
N ASN A 129 -3.26 5.18 -14.53
CA ASN A 129 -1.91 4.86 -15.02
C ASN A 129 -1.83 3.55 -15.81
N TYR A 130 -2.97 2.94 -16.17
CA TYR A 130 -3.02 1.67 -16.89
C TYR A 130 -2.24 1.71 -18.20
N THR A 131 -2.48 2.73 -19.04
CA THR A 131 -1.91 2.83 -20.38
C THR A 131 -0.37 2.76 -20.36
N GLU A 132 0.27 3.50 -19.46
CA GLU A 132 1.73 3.52 -19.38
C GLU A 132 2.27 2.20 -18.82
N MET A 133 1.59 1.61 -17.84
CA MET A 133 1.97 0.30 -17.33
C MET A 133 1.78 -0.80 -18.38
N ALA A 134 0.70 -0.77 -19.15
CA ALA A 134 0.44 -1.72 -20.24
C ALA A 134 1.55 -1.68 -21.29
N LYS A 135 1.97 -0.49 -21.73
CA LYS A 135 3.10 -0.30 -22.65
C LYS A 135 4.40 -0.89 -22.07
N ASP A 136 4.72 -0.59 -20.82
CA ASP A 136 5.91 -1.13 -20.16
C ASP A 136 5.88 -2.67 -20.08
N MET A 137 4.70 -3.25 -19.86
CA MET A 137 4.51 -4.70 -19.81
C MET A 137 4.46 -5.37 -21.19
N GLY A 138 4.33 -4.59 -22.27
CA GLY A 138 4.19 -5.10 -23.63
C GLY A 138 2.77 -5.56 -23.95
N VAL A 139 1.79 -5.04 -23.24
CA VAL A 139 0.35 -5.23 -23.49
C VAL A 139 -0.16 -4.06 -24.32
N ASP A 140 -0.86 -4.35 -25.40
CA ASP A 140 -1.52 -3.30 -26.18
C ASP A 140 -2.67 -2.69 -25.34
N PRO A 141 -2.61 -1.39 -25.00
CA PRO A 141 -3.62 -0.73 -24.17
C PRO A 141 -5.03 -0.78 -24.76
N GLU A 142 -5.15 -0.79 -26.07
CA GLU A 142 -6.45 -0.84 -26.77
C GLU A 142 -7.20 -2.14 -26.51
N THR A 143 -6.49 -3.20 -26.15
CA THR A 143 -7.11 -4.48 -25.78
C THR A 143 -7.85 -4.42 -24.45
N LYS A 144 -7.56 -3.42 -23.61
CA LYS A 144 -8.11 -3.24 -22.26
C LYS A 144 -7.97 -4.48 -21.35
N LYS A 145 -6.99 -5.33 -21.63
CA LYS A 145 -6.70 -6.52 -20.83
C LYS A 145 -6.11 -6.10 -19.49
N THR A 146 -6.66 -6.61 -18.41
CA THR A 146 -6.10 -6.43 -17.07
C THR A 146 -4.67 -6.98 -17.03
N ILE A 147 -3.75 -6.19 -16.47
CA ILE A 147 -2.37 -6.62 -16.23
C ILE A 147 -2.37 -7.43 -14.94
N PRO A 148 -2.05 -8.73 -14.97
CA PRO A 148 -2.11 -9.56 -13.78
C PRO A 148 -1.05 -9.16 -12.75
N TRP A 149 -1.36 -9.37 -11.47
CA TRP A 149 -0.40 -9.18 -10.38
C TRP A 149 0.66 -10.29 -10.39
N VAL A 150 1.91 -9.95 -10.68
CA VAL A 150 3.02 -10.89 -10.73
C VAL A 150 4.21 -10.33 -9.95
N ASN A 151 4.17 -10.43 -8.63
CA ASN A 151 5.18 -9.87 -7.73
C ASN A 151 6.57 -10.53 -7.83
N SER A 152 6.69 -11.71 -8.45
CA SER A 152 7.96 -12.39 -8.74
C SER A 152 8.63 -11.90 -10.05
N ASP A 153 7.91 -11.13 -10.89
CA ASP A 153 8.46 -10.58 -12.14
C ASP A 153 9.09 -9.20 -11.87
N LYS A 154 10.41 -9.12 -12.05
CA LYS A 154 11.16 -7.86 -11.91
C LYS A 154 10.69 -6.76 -12.86
N LYS A 155 10.22 -7.11 -14.06
CA LYS A 155 9.68 -6.14 -15.01
C LYS A 155 8.38 -5.55 -14.49
N PHE A 156 7.48 -6.40 -13.97
CA PHE A 156 6.23 -5.98 -13.36
C PHE A 156 6.48 -5.03 -12.18
N ILE A 157 7.33 -5.42 -11.22
CA ILE A 157 7.64 -4.60 -10.04
C ILE A 157 8.24 -3.24 -10.44
N ARG A 158 9.18 -3.21 -11.39
CA ARG A 158 9.74 -1.94 -11.89
C ARG A 158 8.66 -1.05 -12.51
N SER A 159 7.75 -1.63 -13.29
CA SER A 159 6.64 -0.90 -13.90
C SER A 159 5.66 -0.35 -12.87
N MET A 160 5.32 -1.13 -11.82
CA MET A 160 4.50 -0.69 -10.69
C MET A 160 5.10 0.54 -10.00
N PHE A 161 6.38 0.47 -9.61
CA PHE A 161 7.05 1.61 -8.98
C PHE A 161 7.21 2.80 -9.90
N LYS A 162 7.48 2.58 -11.19
CA LYS A 162 7.63 3.67 -12.17
C LYS A 162 6.32 4.42 -12.40
N ASN A 163 5.21 3.70 -12.59
CA ASN A 163 3.98 4.25 -13.13
C ASN A 163 2.89 4.46 -12.09
N ILE A 164 2.90 3.74 -10.97
CA ILE A 164 1.82 3.76 -9.96
C ILE A 164 2.35 4.21 -8.60
N LEU A 165 3.14 3.38 -7.93
CA LEU A 165 3.53 3.64 -6.54
C LEU A 165 4.47 4.84 -6.40
N GLY A 166 5.50 4.92 -7.22
CA GLY A 166 6.49 6.00 -7.15
C GLY A 166 5.93 7.40 -7.38
N PRO A 167 4.99 7.64 -8.31
CA PRO A 167 4.27 8.91 -8.40
C PRO A 167 3.52 9.27 -7.11
N MET A 168 2.82 8.31 -6.48
CA MET A 168 2.10 8.54 -5.22
C MET A 168 3.05 8.81 -4.05
N GLU A 169 4.22 8.13 -4.00
CA GLU A 169 5.27 8.40 -3.02
C GLU A 169 5.84 9.82 -3.17
N LYS A 170 6.03 10.29 -4.41
CA LYS A 170 6.43 11.69 -4.69
C LYS A 170 5.37 12.69 -4.23
N ASP A 171 4.11 12.34 -4.33
CA ASP A 171 3.00 13.19 -3.87
C ASP A 171 2.89 13.20 -2.33
N GLY A 172 3.48 12.20 -1.63
CA GLY A 172 3.57 12.23 -0.17
C GLY A 172 3.15 10.97 0.58
N VAL A 173 2.83 9.87 -0.09
CA VAL A 173 2.62 8.58 0.57
C VAL A 173 3.97 8.06 1.11
N ASP A 174 4.04 7.65 2.38
CA ASP A 174 5.29 7.24 3.02
C ASP A 174 5.58 5.75 2.88
N PHE A 175 4.54 4.93 2.94
CA PHE A 175 4.67 3.47 2.83
C PHE A 175 3.32 2.84 2.47
N TRP A 176 3.31 1.51 2.26
CA TRP A 176 2.17 0.78 1.73
C TRP A 176 1.73 -0.32 2.68
N TRP A 177 0.42 -0.47 2.87
CA TRP A 177 -0.19 -1.58 3.57
C TRP A 177 -0.72 -2.58 2.54
N LEU A 178 0.03 -3.67 2.33
CA LEU A 178 -0.47 -4.80 1.54
C LEU A 178 -1.35 -5.66 2.44
N ASP A 179 -2.65 -5.60 2.20
CA ASP A 179 -3.64 -6.36 2.93
C ASP A 179 -3.80 -7.76 2.34
N TRP A 180 -4.77 -8.52 2.85
CA TRP A 180 -4.99 -9.87 2.39
C TRP A 180 -5.28 -9.92 0.88
N GLN A 181 -4.81 -11.00 0.24
CA GLN A 181 -4.95 -11.14 -1.20
C GLN A 181 -6.31 -11.74 -1.53
N GLN A 182 -7.05 -11.04 -2.35
CA GLN A 182 -8.34 -11.46 -2.88
C GLN A 182 -8.13 -11.84 -4.35
N GLY A 183 -8.07 -13.08 -4.65
CA GLY A 183 -7.90 -13.54 -6.02
C GLY A 183 -7.89 -15.05 -6.09
N MET A 184 -8.18 -15.61 -7.26
CA MET A 184 -7.99 -17.02 -7.50
C MET A 184 -6.52 -17.27 -7.78
N PHE A 185 -5.91 -18.20 -7.04
CA PHE A 185 -4.56 -18.68 -7.23
C PHE A 185 -4.57 -19.84 -8.22
#